data_600dc823831c0fe323f661980da8d36f
#
_entry.id   600dc823831c0fe323f661980da8d36f
#
_cell.length_a   1.000
_cell.length_b   1.000
_cell.length_c   1.000
_cell.angle_alpha   90.00
_cell.angle_beta   90.00
_cell.angle_gamma   90.00
#
_symmetry.space_group_name_H-M   'P 1'
#
loop_
_entity.id
_entity.type
_entity.pdbx_description
1 polymer ?
#
loop_
_entity_poly.entity_id
_entity_poly.type
_entity_poly.pdbx_seq_one_letter_code
_entity_poly.pdbx_strand_id
1 'polypeptide(L)'
;MSTNYEAPKGYDEVQEGVRYSEIQVIEYPSKTTGTVRKANLLLPLDYTPEKKYPVLYLLHGIGGDHNEWLGGDPATVMSNLWAKGEAKDMIVVIPNVRARANDEGNPADIFTPNHFKAFDNFINDLTNDLKPYIEANYSVAEGRENTAIAGLSMGGRTSLYIGFTLPETYGYIGA
;
A
#
# COMPACT_ATOMS: atom_id res chain seq x y z
N MET A 1 -30.14 7.88 5.91
CA MET A 1 -29.28 7.91 4.72
C MET A 1 -29.06 6.48 4.30
N SER A 2 -29.44 6.10 3.09
CA SER A 2 -29.09 4.77 2.54
C SER A 2 -27.60 4.78 2.25
N THR A 3 -26.81 4.02 2.98
CA THR A 3 -25.41 3.78 2.65
C THR A 3 -25.40 2.74 1.53
N ASN A 4 -25.16 3.20 0.30
CA ASN A 4 -24.90 2.29 -0.81
C ASN A 4 -23.46 1.78 -0.66
N TYR A 5 -23.31 0.47 -0.39
CA TYR A 5 -22.00 -0.20 -0.28
C TYR A 5 -21.53 -0.80 -1.60
N GLU A 6 -22.29 -0.65 -2.67
CA GLU A 6 -21.88 -1.09 -4.00
C GLU A 6 -20.81 -0.13 -4.55
N ALA A 7 -19.76 -0.71 -5.10
CA ALA A 7 -18.75 0.08 -5.81
C ALA A 7 -19.40 0.80 -7.01
N PRO A 8 -19.07 2.07 -7.26
CA PRO A 8 -19.56 2.77 -8.43
C PRO A 8 -19.15 2.03 -9.72
N LYS A 9 -20.08 1.94 -10.67
CA LYS A 9 -19.80 1.27 -11.95
C LYS A 9 -18.73 1.99 -12.77
N GLY A 10 -17.87 1.23 -13.45
CA GLY A 10 -16.88 1.72 -14.39
C GLY A 10 -15.63 2.33 -13.79
N TYR A 11 -15.40 2.21 -12.45
CA TYR A 11 -14.16 2.68 -11.84
C TYR A 11 -12.96 1.78 -12.15
N ASP A 12 -13.22 0.51 -12.40
CA ASP A 12 -12.27 -0.54 -12.75
C ASP A 12 -12.19 -0.80 -14.28
N GLU A 13 -12.86 0.05 -15.07
CA GLU A 13 -12.89 -0.06 -16.52
C GLU A 13 -12.06 1.07 -17.15
N VAL A 14 -11.31 0.74 -18.22
CA VAL A 14 -10.61 1.73 -19.03
C VAL A 14 -11.62 2.65 -19.71
N GLN A 15 -11.49 3.97 -19.53
CA GLN A 15 -12.40 4.98 -20.07
C GLN A 15 -11.72 5.80 -21.16
N GLU A 16 -12.47 6.14 -22.21
CA GLU A 16 -11.97 6.97 -23.31
C GLU A 16 -11.55 8.36 -22.79
N GLY A 17 -10.39 8.83 -23.22
CA GLY A 17 -9.85 10.14 -22.86
C GLY A 17 -9.18 10.22 -21.49
N VAL A 18 -9.17 9.14 -20.71
CA VAL A 18 -8.43 9.07 -19.43
C VAL A 18 -7.01 8.58 -19.68
N ARG A 19 -6.02 9.26 -19.06
CA ARG A 19 -4.63 8.79 -19.01
C ARG A 19 -4.46 7.89 -17.79
N TYR A 20 -3.66 6.86 -17.90
CA TYR A 20 -3.44 5.86 -16.85
C TYR A 20 -2.00 5.86 -16.34
N SER A 21 -1.85 5.84 -15.03
CA SER A 21 -0.56 5.63 -14.38
C SER A 21 -0.13 4.18 -14.48
N GLU A 22 1.18 3.96 -14.43
CA GLU A 22 1.77 2.62 -14.47
C GLU A 22 2.31 2.21 -13.10
N ILE A 23 2.18 0.93 -12.79
CA ILE A 23 2.79 0.33 -11.60
C ILE A 23 4.29 0.19 -11.84
N GLN A 24 5.08 0.67 -10.88
CA GLN A 24 6.53 0.53 -10.84
C GLN A 24 6.92 -0.43 -9.71
N VAL A 25 7.84 -1.35 -9.98
CA VAL A 25 8.43 -2.17 -8.92
C VAL A 25 9.63 -1.44 -8.35
N ILE A 26 9.62 -1.24 -7.04
CA ILE A 26 10.76 -0.68 -6.30
C ILE A 26 11.42 -1.76 -5.44
N GLU A 27 12.71 -1.62 -5.22
CA GLU A 27 13.50 -2.43 -4.30
C GLU A 27 14.06 -1.54 -3.20
N TYR A 28 13.95 -2.00 -1.95
CA TYR A 28 14.47 -1.28 -0.80
C TYR A 28 15.25 -2.21 0.14
N PRO A 29 16.35 -1.73 0.75
CA PRO A 29 17.09 -2.50 1.73
C PRO A 29 16.29 -2.55 3.04
N SER A 30 15.98 -3.74 3.52
CA SER A 30 15.36 -3.95 4.83
C SER A 30 16.40 -4.46 5.83
N LYS A 31 16.71 -3.65 6.82
CA LYS A 31 17.54 -4.05 7.97
C LYS A 31 16.77 -5.02 8.87
N THR A 32 15.45 -4.85 8.94
CA THR A 32 14.54 -5.69 9.72
C THR A 32 14.60 -7.16 9.29
N THR A 33 14.69 -7.40 7.98
CA THR A 33 14.75 -8.77 7.43
C THR A 33 16.17 -9.21 7.02
N GLY A 34 17.10 -8.28 6.92
CA GLY A 34 18.45 -8.52 6.42
C GLY A 34 18.53 -8.77 4.92
N THR A 35 17.50 -8.37 4.14
CA THR A 35 17.38 -8.61 2.70
C THR A 35 16.97 -7.36 1.94
N VAL A 36 17.10 -7.40 0.61
CA VAL A 36 16.40 -6.45 -0.27
C VAL A 36 14.99 -6.94 -0.48
N ARG A 37 14.01 -6.05 -0.27
CA ARG A 37 12.58 -6.35 -0.39
C ARG A 37 11.96 -5.54 -1.52
N LYS A 38 10.79 -5.99 -2.00
CA LYS A 38 10.05 -5.37 -3.09
C LYS A 38 8.74 -4.75 -2.62
N ALA A 39 8.38 -3.67 -3.28
CA ALA A 39 7.02 -3.12 -3.23
C ALA A 39 6.62 -2.64 -4.62
N ASN A 40 5.33 -2.67 -4.92
CA ASN A 40 4.78 -1.95 -6.05
C ASN A 40 4.47 -0.51 -5.64
N LEU A 41 4.69 0.40 -6.55
CA LEU A 41 4.49 1.83 -6.39
C LEU A 41 3.63 2.36 -7.52
N LEU A 42 2.61 3.14 -7.18
CA LEU A 42 1.81 3.90 -8.12
C LEU A 42 1.95 5.39 -7.80
N LEU A 43 2.43 6.16 -8.77
CA LEU A 43 2.50 7.62 -8.70
C LEU A 43 1.35 8.24 -9.49
N PRO A 44 0.82 9.41 -9.08
CA PRO A 44 -0.12 10.15 -9.91
C PRO A 44 0.54 10.55 -11.23
N LEU A 45 -0.27 10.66 -12.30
CA LEU A 45 0.21 10.91 -13.67
C LEU A 45 1.10 12.15 -13.80
N ASP A 46 0.75 13.20 -13.08
CA ASP A 46 1.48 14.47 -13.12
C ASP A 46 2.35 14.63 -11.86
N TYR A 47 2.94 13.49 -11.39
CA TYR A 47 3.88 13.51 -10.28
C TYR A 47 5.09 14.39 -10.59
N THR A 48 5.44 15.24 -9.65
CA THR A 48 6.61 16.11 -9.69
C THR A 48 7.25 16.19 -8.31
N PRO A 49 8.59 16.23 -8.20
CA PRO A 49 9.27 16.34 -6.91
C PRO A 49 9.04 17.66 -6.18
N GLU A 50 8.54 18.70 -6.86
CA GLU A 50 8.24 20.01 -6.28
C GLU A 50 6.93 20.04 -5.49
N LYS A 51 6.01 19.11 -5.76
CA LYS A 51 4.73 18.97 -5.04
C LYS A 51 4.85 17.86 -4.00
N LYS A 52 4.22 18.06 -2.83
CA LYS A 52 4.15 17.04 -1.77
C LYS A 52 2.85 16.24 -1.87
N TYR A 53 2.96 14.90 -1.73
CA TYR A 53 1.85 13.97 -1.91
C TYR A 53 1.57 13.16 -0.65
N PRO A 54 0.30 12.99 -0.25
CA PRO A 54 -0.05 12.00 0.75
C PRO A 54 0.30 10.59 0.28
N VAL A 55 0.45 9.66 1.24
CA VAL A 55 0.82 8.26 0.96
C VAL A 55 -0.23 7.31 1.51
N LEU A 56 -0.60 6.33 0.69
CA LEU A 56 -1.38 5.16 1.08
C LEU A 56 -0.49 3.91 1.04
N TYR A 57 -0.33 3.23 2.17
CA TYR A 57 0.23 1.89 2.25
C TYR A 57 -0.89 0.87 2.16
N LEU A 58 -0.89 0.03 1.11
CA LEU A 58 -1.97 -0.90 0.79
C LEU A 58 -1.50 -2.35 0.96
N LEU A 59 -2.02 -3.04 1.99
CA LEU A 59 -1.51 -4.29 2.51
C LEU A 59 -2.29 -5.49 1.98
N HIS A 60 -1.58 -6.53 1.53
CA HIS A 60 -2.14 -7.78 0.99
C HIS A 60 -2.64 -8.74 2.07
N GLY A 61 -3.46 -9.73 1.66
CA GLY A 61 -3.98 -10.79 2.52
C GLY A 61 -2.95 -11.90 2.83
N ILE A 62 -3.42 -12.94 3.56
CA ILE A 62 -2.54 -13.97 4.14
C ILE A 62 -1.69 -14.73 3.11
N GLY A 63 -2.23 -15.03 1.95
CA GLY A 63 -1.56 -15.80 0.88
C GLY A 63 -0.91 -14.94 -0.21
N GLY A 64 -1.17 -13.64 -0.18
CA GLY A 64 -0.72 -12.69 -1.21
C GLY A 64 0.74 -12.27 -1.07
N ASP A 65 1.15 -11.36 -1.94
CA ASP A 65 2.41 -10.63 -1.91
C ASP A 65 2.17 -9.21 -2.45
N HIS A 66 3.22 -8.47 -2.78
CA HIS A 66 3.11 -7.14 -3.36
C HIS A 66 2.31 -7.07 -4.67
N ASN A 67 1.99 -8.20 -5.30
CA ASN A 67 1.21 -8.27 -6.54
C ASN A 67 -0.28 -8.56 -6.31
N GLU A 68 -0.73 -8.95 -5.11
CA GLU A 68 -2.12 -9.37 -4.89
C GLU A 68 -3.12 -8.28 -5.31
N TRP A 69 -2.85 -7.02 -4.97
CA TRP A 69 -3.72 -5.91 -5.32
C TRP A 69 -3.77 -5.60 -6.82
N LEU A 70 -2.77 -6.07 -7.61
CA LEU A 70 -2.78 -5.88 -9.06
C LEU A 70 -3.95 -6.63 -9.73
N GLY A 71 -4.49 -7.67 -9.08
CA GLY A 71 -5.70 -8.36 -9.52
C GLY A 71 -6.96 -7.49 -9.53
N GLY A 72 -6.96 -6.39 -8.77
CA GLY A 72 -8.04 -5.39 -8.75
C GLY A 72 -7.72 -4.13 -9.55
N ASP A 73 -6.68 -4.14 -10.34
CA ASP A 73 -6.22 -3.04 -11.21
C ASP A 73 -6.22 -1.66 -10.52
N PRO A 74 -5.41 -1.47 -9.46
CA PRO A 74 -5.37 -0.21 -8.72
C PRO A 74 -4.91 0.96 -9.58
N ALA A 75 -4.17 0.72 -10.66
CA ALA A 75 -3.75 1.76 -11.59
C ALA A 75 -4.95 2.35 -12.34
N THR A 76 -5.83 1.51 -12.87
CA THR A 76 -7.06 1.95 -13.55
C THR A 76 -8.01 2.64 -12.57
N VAL A 77 -8.25 2.03 -11.39
CA VAL A 77 -9.14 2.61 -10.37
C VAL A 77 -8.66 3.99 -9.93
N MET A 78 -7.40 4.12 -9.56
CA MET A 78 -6.86 5.40 -9.08
C MET A 78 -6.81 6.46 -10.18
N SER A 79 -6.46 6.08 -11.41
CA SER A 79 -6.43 7.02 -12.53
C SER A 79 -7.83 7.55 -12.89
N ASN A 80 -8.85 6.69 -12.82
CA ASN A 80 -10.24 7.12 -13.00
C ASN A 80 -10.70 8.07 -11.90
N LEU A 81 -10.35 7.79 -10.64
CA LEU A 81 -10.66 8.66 -9.50
C LEU A 81 -9.96 10.02 -9.60
N TRP A 82 -8.69 10.03 -10.00
CA TRP A 82 -7.94 11.27 -10.22
C TRP A 82 -8.52 12.10 -11.39
N ALA A 83 -8.83 11.45 -12.49
CA ALA A 83 -9.42 12.12 -13.66
C ALA A 83 -10.77 12.78 -13.34
N LYS A 84 -11.55 12.19 -12.42
CA LYS A 84 -12.84 12.73 -11.95
C LYS A 84 -12.70 13.74 -10.80
N GLY A 85 -11.50 13.92 -10.24
CA GLY A 85 -11.28 14.76 -9.06
C GLY A 85 -11.91 14.20 -7.77
N GLU A 86 -12.17 12.88 -7.72
CA GLU A 86 -12.79 12.18 -6.59
C GLU A 86 -11.77 11.61 -5.60
N ALA A 87 -10.50 11.56 -5.98
CA ALA A 87 -9.39 11.28 -5.07
C ALA A 87 -8.33 12.36 -5.18
N LYS A 88 -7.65 12.62 -4.06
CA LYS A 88 -6.43 13.44 -4.08
C LYS A 88 -5.32 12.69 -4.80
N ASP A 89 -4.47 13.43 -5.52
CA ASP A 89 -3.21 12.88 -6.01
C ASP A 89 -2.42 12.36 -4.81
N MET A 90 -2.10 11.07 -4.81
CA MET A 90 -1.37 10.41 -3.74
C MET A 90 -0.42 9.35 -4.28
N ILE A 91 0.60 9.03 -3.51
CA ILE A 91 1.48 7.91 -3.74
C ILE A 91 0.82 6.67 -3.14
N VAL A 92 0.69 5.57 -3.91
CA VAL A 92 0.22 4.29 -3.38
C VAL A 92 1.39 3.32 -3.34
N VAL A 93 1.67 2.77 -2.16
CA VAL A 93 2.75 1.80 -1.91
C VAL A 93 2.12 0.46 -1.54
N ILE A 94 2.43 -0.58 -2.31
CA ILE A 94 1.88 -1.92 -2.15
C ILE A 94 3.03 -2.88 -1.82
N PRO A 95 3.39 -3.05 -0.54
CA PRO A 95 4.53 -3.87 -0.11
C PRO A 95 4.17 -5.35 0.01
N ASN A 96 5.20 -6.20 0.09
CA ASN A 96 5.03 -7.53 0.68
C ASN A 96 4.97 -7.40 2.21
N VAL A 97 3.87 -7.83 2.82
CA VAL A 97 3.62 -7.69 4.28
C VAL A 97 4.35 -8.77 5.11
N ARG A 98 4.83 -9.84 4.47
CA ARG A 98 5.61 -10.89 5.19
C ARG A 98 7.05 -10.43 5.44
N ALA A 99 7.27 -9.71 6.54
CA ALA A 99 8.58 -9.16 6.91
C ALA A 99 9.49 -10.24 7.54
N ARG A 100 10.08 -11.06 6.68
CA ARG A 100 11.07 -12.11 6.99
C ARG A 100 12.06 -12.24 5.83
N ALA A 101 13.23 -12.87 6.07
CA ALA A 101 14.30 -13.01 5.09
C ALA A 101 13.87 -13.74 3.80
N ASN A 102 13.12 -14.85 3.95
CA ASN A 102 12.42 -15.47 2.82
C ASN A 102 10.95 -15.05 2.87
N ASP A 103 10.58 -14.06 2.09
CA ASP A 103 9.23 -13.50 2.01
C ASP A 103 8.41 -14.06 0.84
N GLU A 104 8.90 -15.11 0.15
CA GLU A 104 8.16 -15.81 -0.88
C GLU A 104 6.91 -16.50 -0.31
N GLY A 105 5.85 -16.53 -1.14
CA GLY A 105 4.62 -17.23 -0.81
C GLY A 105 4.84 -18.74 -0.80
N ASN A 106 4.50 -19.40 0.30
CA ASN A 106 4.52 -20.85 0.42
C ASN A 106 3.16 -21.33 0.96
N PRO A 107 2.34 -22.01 0.14
CA PRO A 107 1.03 -22.50 0.59
C PRO A 107 1.09 -23.41 1.83
N ALA A 108 2.16 -24.17 2.01
CA ALA A 108 2.33 -25.06 3.18
C ALA A 108 2.63 -24.27 4.49
N ASP A 109 2.99 -23.01 4.40
CA ASP A 109 3.41 -22.17 5.52
C ASP A 109 2.30 -21.21 6.00
N ILE A 110 1.24 -21.00 5.22
CA ILE A 110 0.24 -19.93 5.40
C ILE A 110 -0.38 -19.91 6.80
N PHE A 111 -0.63 -21.07 7.42
CA PHE A 111 -1.27 -21.18 8.74
C PHE A 111 -0.27 -21.51 9.86
N THR A 112 1.02 -21.31 9.63
CA THR A 112 2.04 -21.57 10.67
C THR A 112 2.29 -20.34 11.54
N PRO A 113 2.75 -20.53 12.79
CA PRO A 113 3.17 -19.41 13.65
C PRO A 113 4.25 -18.52 13.01
N ASN A 114 5.14 -19.06 12.20
CA ASN A 114 6.18 -18.30 11.53
C ASN A 114 5.60 -17.34 10.46
N HIS A 115 4.54 -17.77 9.79
CA HIS A 115 3.85 -16.91 8.83
C HIS A 115 3.18 -15.72 9.53
N PHE A 116 2.46 -15.97 10.62
CA PHE A 116 1.82 -14.90 11.41
C PHE A 116 2.86 -13.93 12.00
N LYS A 117 3.97 -14.44 12.53
CA LYS A 117 5.06 -13.60 13.04
C LYS A 117 5.65 -12.69 11.97
N ALA A 118 5.70 -13.14 10.70
CA ALA A 118 6.18 -12.30 9.60
C ALA A 118 5.25 -11.11 9.34
N PHE A 119 3.92 -11.30 9.43
CA PHE A 119 2.95 -10.21 9.38
C PHE A 119 3.06 -9.28 10.60
N ASP A 120 3.23 -9.84 11.79
CA ASP A 120 3.42 -9.03 13.01
C ASP A 120 4.72 -8.22 12.97
N ASN A 121 5.78 -8.75 12.33
CA ASN A 121 7.05 -8.05 12.16
C ASN A 121 6.99 -6.91 11.13
N PHE A 122 5.94 -6.84 10.30
CA PHE A 122 5.84 -5.82 9.26
C PHE A 122 5.82 -4.39 9.82
N ILE A 123 5.30 -4.17 11.02
CA ILE A 123 5.38 -2.86 11.66
C ILE A 123 6.82 -2.34 11.78
N ASN A 124 7.77 -3.24 12.06
CA ASN A 124 9.19 -2.89 12.15
C ASN A 124 9.79 -2.58 10.79
N ASP A 125 9.51 -3.40 9.78
CA ASP A 125 9.98 -3.18 8.41
C ASP A 125 9.38 -1.90 7.81
N LEU A 126 8.08 -1.69 8.00
CA LEU A 126 7.41 -0.48 7.53
C LEU A 126 7.99 0.78 8.17
N THR A 127 8.19 0.76 9.49
CA THR A 127 8.62 1.95 10.25
C THR A 127 10.10 2.25 10.07
N ASN A 128 10.95 1.23 10.05
CA ASN A 128 12.40 1.41 10.08
C ASN A 128 13.05 1.39 8.68
N ASP A 129 12.39 0.77 7.70
CA ASP A 129 12.99 0.53 6.40
C ASP A 129 12.15 1.10 5.25
N LEU A 130 10.91 0.63 5.02
CA LEU A 130 10.11 1.01 3.85
C LEU A 130 9.67 2.48 3.88
N LYS A 131 9.04 2.93 4.98
CA LYS A 131 8.55 4.31 5.09
C LYS A 131 9.69 5.33 4.95
N PRO A 132 10.83 5.20 5.66
CA PRO A 132 11.99 6.05 5.45
C PRO A 132 12.54 6.01 4.02
N TYR A 133 12.53 4.85 3.36
CA TYR A 133 12.93 4.73 1.96
C TYR A 133 12.01 5.53 1.03
N ILE A 134 10.69 5.43 1.21
CA ILE A 134 9.71 6.18 0.42
C ILE A 134 9.90 7.69 0.64
N GLU A 135 10.05 8.14 1.87
CA GLU A 135 10.23 9.56 2.22
C GLU A 135 11.55 10.14 1.69
N ALA A 136 12.60 9.33 1.59
CA ALA A 136 13.89 9.76 1.04
C ALA A 136 13.93 9.84 -0.50
N ASN A 137 13.12 9.03 -1.19
CA ASN A 137 13.17 8.92 -2.65
C ASN A 137 12.00 9.57 -3.37
N TYR A 138 10.90 9.89 -2.66
CA TYR A 138 9.70 10.46 -3.24
C TYR A 138 9.23 11.69 -2.45
N SER A 139 8.48 12.57 -3.09
CA SER A 139 8.05 13.82 -2.51
C SER A 139 6.79 13.63 -1.65
N VAL A 140 6.98 13.14 -0.43
CA VAL A 140 5.92 12.82 0.53
C VAL A 140 5.51 14.04 1.33
N ALA A 141 4.20 14.23 1.53
CA ALA A 141 3.65 15.18 2.49
C ALA A 141 3.76 14.61 3.91
N GLU A 142 4.30 15.41 4.82
CA GLU A 142 4.47 15.01 6.22
C GLU A 142 3.14 15.08 6.99
N GLY A 143 3.11 14.38 8.13
CA GLY A 143 2.00 14.40 9.08
C GLY A 143 1.01 13.25 8.91
N ARG A 144 0.36 12.91 10.01
CA ARG A 144 -0.62 11.81 10.06
C ARG A 144 -1.81 12.02 9.13
N GLU A 145 -2.19 13.27 8.90
CA GLU A 145 -3.29 13.66 8.00
C GLU A 145 -2.98 13.42 6.51
N ASN A 146 -1.72 13.12 6.20
CA ASN A 146 -1.25 12.79 4.87
C ASN A 146 -0.80 11.33 4.73
N THR A 147 -0.99 10.51 5.77
CA THR A 147 -0.55 9.12 5.77
C THR A 147 -1.72 8.18 6.06
N ALA A 148 -1.97 7.26 5.14
CA ALA A 148 -2.99 6.24 5.24
C ALA A 148 -2.38 4.83 5.22
N ILE A 149 -3.02 3.89 5.91
CA ILE A 149 -2.73 2.47 5.84
C ILE A 149 -4.04 1.70 5.69
N ALA A 150 -4.11 0.82 4.73
CA ALA A 150 -5.29 0.00 4.48
C ALA A 150 -4.89 -1.40 4.01
N GLY A 151 -5.80 -2.36 4.15
CA GLY A 151 -5.52 -3.71 3.68
C GLY A 151 -6.75 -4.61 3.68
N LEU A 152 -6.63 -5.72 2.97
CA LEU A 152 -7.66 -6.75 2.94
C LEU A 152 -7.26 -7.94 3.85
N SER A 153 -8.25 -8.59 4.47
CA SER A 153 -8.05 -9.83 5.24
C SER A 153 -6.93 -9.69 6.29
N MET A 154 -5.85 -10.47 6.21
CA MET A 154 -4.69 -10.36 7.11
C MET A 154 -4.00 -8.99 7.00
N GLY A 155 -3.98 -8.38 5.81
CA GLY A 155 -3.53 -7.00 5.64
C GLY A 155 -4.40 -5.99 6.37
N GLY A 156 -5.73 -6.20 6.39
CA GLY A 156 -6.67 -5.40 7.19
C GLY A 156 -6.37 -5.52 8.70
N ARG A 157 -6.19 -6.74 9.22
CA ARG A 157 -5.74 -6.95 10.59
C ARG A 157 -4.43 -6.21 10.88
N THR A 158 -3.47 -6.30 9.96
CA THR A 158 -2.17 -5.64 10.11
C THR A 158 -2.30 -4.11 10.06
N SER A 159 -3.17 -3.57 9.20
CA SER A 159 -3.49 -2.14 9.13
C SER A 159 -4.06 -1.62 10.44
N LEU A 160 -5.01 -2.33 11.04
CA LEU A 160 -5.56 -1.99 12.37
C LEU A 160 -4.48 -2.04 13.45
N TYR A 161 -3.69 -3.12 13.47
CA TYR A 161 -2.61 -3.27 14.43
C TYR A 161 -1.61 -2.11 14.36
N ILE A 162 -1.11 -1.79 13.18
CA ILE A 162 -0.14 -0.71 12.96
C ILE A 162 -0.76 0.66 13.26
N GLY A 163 -1.95 0.93 12.73
CA GLY A 163 -2.60 2.22 12.87
C GLY A 163 -2.96 2.56 14.32
N PHE A 164 -3.41 1.58 15.12
CA PHE A 164 -3.68 1.77 16.54
C PHE A 164 -2.41 1.77 17.41
N THR A 165 -1.33 1.12 16.97
CA THR A 165 -0.04 1.17 17.67
C THR A 165 0.68 2.49 17.44
N LEU A 166 0.51 3.09 16.24
CA LEU A 166 1.18 4.32 15.83
C LEU A 166 0.17 5.42 15.42
N PRO A 167 -0.72 5.85 16.34
CA PRO A 167 -1.83 6.75 16.00
C PRO A 167 -1.35 8.14 15.55
N GLU A 168 -0.14 8.54 15.94
CA GLU A 168 0.46 9.81 15.52
C GLU A 168 1.06 9.75 14.10
N THR A 169 1.14 8.55 13.50
CA THR A 169 1.70 8.37 12.16
C THR A 169 0.62 8.23 11.10
N TYR A 170 -0.47 7.53 11.41
CA TYR A 170 -1.53 7.20 10.45
C TYR A 170 -2.84 7.91 10.82
N GLY A 171 -3.27 8.82 9.97
CA GLY A 171 -4.54 9.54 10.12
C GLY A 171 -5.74 8.77 9.60
N TYR A 172 -5.51 7.82 8.68
CA TYR A 172 -6.54 7.03 8.04
C TYR A 172 -6.18 5.56 8.08
N ILE A 173 -7.12 4.73 8.53
CA ILE A 173 -6.95 3.29 8.66
C ILE A 173 -8.14 2.61 7.98
N GLY A 174 -7.85 1.72 7.02
CA GLY A 174 -8.84 0.89 6.32
C GLY A 174 -8.57 -0.60 6.56
N ALA A 175 -9.66 -1.40 6.82
CA ALA A 175 -9.58 -2.84 7.03
C ALA A 175 -10.80 -3.55 6.46
#